data_b8c83f290f21c9c9d8182930f670a255
#
_entry.id   b8c83f290f21c9c9d8182930f670a255
#
_cell.length_a   1.000
_cell.length_b   1.000
_cell.length_c   1.000
_cell.angle_alpha   90.00
_cell.angle_beta   90.00
_cell.angle_gamma   90.00
#
_symmetry.space_group_name_H-M   'P 1'
#
loop_
_entity.id
_entity.type
_entity.pdbx_description
1 polymer ?
#
loop_
_entity_poly.entity_id
_entity_poly.type
_entity_poly.pdbx_seq_one_letter_code
_entity_poly.pdbx_strand_id
1 'polypeptide(L)'
;MQNNKIFSIGILTFVALIGSNNCTMAQETDVQKPRPTFGLEYTGEVQTDFKKLKSVNLLELGAQLPLTSKLSVELGSISVLTTDEAILTNCLQNFSSIDAPNIPFALTTAGLAWQINERHHLFAGIHRIDDNYFCSDMLGLFTHSSCGAFPTITANYDIAVYPVSALGIHYGYTKDAFRLETSLYNGVGYKDFKKRDNVFRICPESDGVFLMAQGEYDKNATRAYVGGSVLYSDLHATAPKQMRPVVWAYAEQDITERFSVLAGYSHAFSNDITCHDFYLVCGRYAYKKAEFGVLSSYTRIDEKDEWATELTCNIQFNKVFSLQPALHFANTDGKSKCVGLVRLGVKI
;
A
#
# COMPACT_ATOMS: atom_id res chain seq x y z
N MET A 1 -34.96 -13.00 3.76
CA MET A 1 -33.65 -13.38 3.26
C MET A 1 -32.70 -12.26 3.65
N GLN A 2 -31.89 -12.45 4.69
CA GLN A 2 -30.97 -11.42 5.22
C GLN A 2 -29.69 -11.45 4.40
N ASN A 3 -29.39 -10.34 3.74
CA ASN A 3 -28.11 -10.10 3.07
C ASN A 3 -27.01 -9.88 4.12
N ASN A 4 -26.27 -10.92 4.45
CA ASN A 4 -25.00 -10.77 5.14
C ASN A 4 -23.94 -10.40 4.10
N LYS A 5 -23.66 -9.11 3.92
CA LYS A 5 -22.44 -8.65 3.27
C LYS A 5 -21.27 -9.03 4.18
N ILE A 6 -20.51 -10.03 3.78
CA ILE A 6 -19.22 -10.37 4.40
C ILE A 6 -18.23 -9.30 3.92
N PHE A 7 -17.86 -8.39 4.82
CA PHE A 7 -16.80 -7.42 4.57
C PHE A 7 -15.46 -8.16 4.53
N SER A 8 -14.84 -8.16 3.35
CA SER A 8 -13.43 -8.48 3.17
C SER A 8 -12.63 -7.32 3.76
N ILE A 9 -11.86 -7.58 4.81
CA ILE A 9 -10.99 -6.58 5.43
C ILE A 9 -9.57 -6.90 4.97
N GLY A 10 -9.18 -6.31 3.87
CA GLY A 10 -7.78 -6.29 3.40
C GLY A 10 -6.91 -5.39 4.27
N ILE A 11 -5.64 -5.65 4.32
CA ILE A 11 -4.58 -5.04 5.16
C ILE A 11 -4.37 -3.52 4.90
N LEU A 12 -5.24 -2.86 4.20
CA LEU A 12 -5.03 -1.48 3.69
C LEU A 12 -6.02 -0.46 4.23
N THR A 13 -6.42 -0.51 5.51
CA THR A 13 -7.48 0.40 5.90
C THR A 13 -7.26 1.11 7.23
N PHE A 14 -6.14 1.81 7.37
CA PHE A 14 -6.12 2.87 8.37
C PHE A 14 -6.94 4.10 7.89
N VAL A 15 -6.94 4.37 6.59
CA VAL A 15 -7.72 5.48 5.98
C VAL A 15 -9.19 5.10 5.74
N ALA A 16 -9.53 3.84 5.47
CA ALA A 16 -10.90 3.42 5.17
C ALA A 16 -11.82 3.27 6.40
N LEU A 17 -11.31 3.29 7.63
CA LEU A 17 -12.15 3.31 8.84
C LEU A 17 -12.81 4.68 9.12
N ILE A 18 -12.42 5.71 8.38
CA ILE A 18 -12.92 7.07 8.58
C ILE A 18 -14.10 7.40 7.67
N GLY A 19 -14.40 6.58 6.67
CA GLY A 19 -15.36 6.88 5.60
C GLY A 19 -16.68 6.12 5.57
N SER A 20 -16.93 5.11 6.38
CA SER A 20 -18.18 4.34 6.33
C SER A 20 -19.20 4.77 7.39
N ASN A 21 -19.74 5.97 7.28
CA ASN A 21 -21.02 6.29 7.92
C ASN A 21 -22.16 5.74 7.06
N ASN A 22 -22.72 4.62 7.50
CA ASN A 22 -23.98 4.12 6.98
C ASN A 22 -25.05 5.20 7.10
N CYS A 23 -25.59 5.62 5.96
CA CYS A 23 -26.77 6.45 5.85
C CYS A 23 -27.97 5.66 6.39
N THR A 24 -28.36 5.91 7.62
CA THR A 24 -29.66 5.57 8.17
C THR A 24 -30.44 6.87 8.37
N MET A 25 -31.65 6.85 7.88
CA MET A 25 -32.69 7.84 7.85
C MET A 25 -32.72 8.81 9.04
N ALA A 26 -33.04 10.07 8.70
CA ALA A 26 -33.14 11.21 9.58
C ALA A 26 -34.04 10.95 10.79
N GLN A 27 -33.45 10.99 11.98
CA GLN A 27 -34.06 11.48 13.19
C GLN A 27 -33.20 12.65 13.67
N GLU A 28 -33.81 13.78 13.95
CA GLU A 28 -33.16 14.89 14.64
C GLU A 28 -32.53 14.36 15.92
N THR A 29 -31.23 14.24 15.92
CA THR A 29 -30.45 13.86 17.09
C THR A 29 -29.31 14.84 17.25
N ASP A 30 -29.13 15.28 18.48
CA ASP A 30 -27.96 15.98 19.01
C ASP A 30 -26.73 15.81 18.12
N VAL A 31 -26.21 16.92 17.62
CA VAL A 31 -24.94 16.96 16.86
C VAL A 31 -23.86 16.50 17.82
N GLN A 32 -23.63 15.18 17.90
CA GLN A 32 -22.52 14.64 18.67
C GLN A 32 -21.23 15.25 18.13
N LYS A 33 -20.52 15.97 19.00
CA LYS A 33 -19.18 16.48 18.66
C LYS A 33 -18.33 15.32 18.16
N PRO A 34 -17.65 15.45 17.01
CA PRO A 34 -16.78 14.40 16.50
C PRO A 34 -15.74 14.05 17.58
N ARG A 35 -15.56 12.74 17.82
CA ARG A 35 -14.67 12.23 18.88
C ARG A 35 -13.33 11.81 18.29
N PRO A 36 -12.22 11.95 19.03
CA PRO A 36 -10.95 11.35 18.65
C PRO A 36 -11.09 9.84 18.45
N THR A 37 -10.45 9.33 17.40
CA THR A 37 -10.30 7.90 17.16
C THR A 37 -8.82 7.52 17.22
N PHE A 38 -8.55 6.34 17.76
CA PHE A 38 -7.22 5.77 17.88
C PHE A 38 -7.24 4.36 17.30
N GLY A 39 -6.15 3.96 16.67
CA GLY A 39 -5.97 2.62 16.15
C GLY A 39 -4.60 2.09 16.48
N LEU A 40 -4.53 0.79 16.70
CA LEU A 40 -3.31 0.04 16.86
C LEU A 40 -3.40 -1.19 15.96
N GLU A 41 -2.39 -1.38 15.12
CA GLU A 41 -2.22 -2.58 14.33
C GLU A 41 -0.85 -3.18 14.58
N TYR A 42 -0.81 -4.48 14.82
CA TYR A 42 0.41 -5.24 14.94
C TYR A 42 0.42 -6.35 13.91
N THR A 43 1.49 -6.42 13.13
CA THR A 43 1.75 -7.49 12.17
C THR A 43 3.07 -8.18 12.51
N GLY A 44 3.00 -9.45 12.89
CA GLY A 44 4.18 -10.28 13.14
C GLY A 44 4.35 -11.33 12.05
N GLU A 45 5.56 -11.48 11.52
CA GLU A 45 5.90 -12.51 10.54
C GLU A 45 7.02 -13.41 11.03
N VAL A 46 6.89 -14.69 10.71
CA VAL A 46 8.00 -15.64 10.72
C VAL A 46 8.22 -16.12 9.28
N GLN A 47 9.42 -15.92 8.78
CA GLN A 47 9.84 -16.18 7.41
C GLN A 47 10.95 -17.23 7.38
N THR A 48 10.97 -18.10 6.36
CA THR A 48 12.00 -19.13 6.20
C THR A 48 12.30 -19.42 4.73
N ASP A 49 13.58 -19.56 4.41
CA ASP A 49 14.07 -20.16 3.15
C ASP A 49 14.34 -21.67 3.32
N PHE A 50 13.79 -22.28 4.39
CA PHE A 50 13.98 -23.67 4.83
C PHE A 50 15.41 -23.99 5.31
N LYS A 51 16.29 -22.98 5.44
CA LYS A 51 17.63 -23.08 6.04
C LYS A 51 17.78 -22.11 7.21
N LYS A 52 17.15 -20.93 7.10
CA LYS A 52 17.20 -19.86 8.09
C LYS A 52 15.78 -19.46 8.47
N LEU A 53 15.65 -18.91 9.68
CA LEU A 53 14.45 -18.28 10.17
C LEU A 53 14.72 -16.80 10.40
N LYS A 54 13.77 -15.97 10.02
CA LYS A 54 13.75 -14.52 10.28
C LYS A 54 12.39 -14.16 10.84
N SER A 55 12.33 -13.28 11.82
CA SER A 55 11.06 -12.66 12.23
C SER A 55 11.08 -11.18 11.94
N VAL A 56 9.92 -10.66 11.51
CA VAL A 56 9.67 -9.24 11.29
C VAL A 56 8.43 -8.87 12.08
N ASN A 57 8.50 -7.79 12.83
CA ASN A 57 7.42 -7.30 13.68
C ASN A 57 7.18 -5.83 13.34
N LEU A 58 5.99 -5.50 12.89
CA LEU A 58 5.54 -4.15 12.59
C LEU A 58 4.45 -3.76 13.58
N LEU A 59 4.64 -2.64 14.25
CA LEU A 59 3.62 -1.97 15.06
C LEU A 59 3.25 -0.66 14.38
N GLU A 60 1.97 -0.47 14.12
CA GLU A 60 1.41 0.76 13.57
C GLU A 60 0.46 1.41 14.57
N LEU A 61 0.64 2.70 14.80
CA LEU A 61 -0.21 3.51 15.65
C LEU A 61 -0.81 4.64 14.83
N GLY A 62 -2.09 4.91 15.03
CA GLY A 62 -2.78 5.99 14.36
C GLY A 62 -3.72 6.75 15.28
N ALA A 63 -3.94 8.01 14.97
CA ALA A 63 -4.93 8.84 15.64
C ALA A 63 -5.55 9.83 14.66
N GLN A 64 -6.86 10.01 14.75
CA GLN A 64 -7.57 11.10 14.12
C GLN A 64 -8.20 11.98 15.20
N LEU A 65 -7.83 13.26 15.19
CA LEU A 65 -8.24 14.26 16.16
C LEU A 65 -9.11 15.31 15.44
N PRO A 66 -10.44 15.21 15.53
CA PRO A 66 -11.33 16.16 14.88
C PRO A 66 -11.18 17.56 15.49
N LEU A 67 -10.94 18.58 14.66
CA LEU A 67 -10.96 20.00 15.04
C LEU A 67 -12.34 20.59 14.81
N THR A 68 -12.99 20.18 13.73
CA THR A 68 -14.37 20.56 13.39
C THR A 68 -15.08 19.35 12.80
N SER A 69 -16.34 19.48 12.36
CA SER A 69 -17.05 18.44 11.62
C SER A 69 -16.42 18.10 10.25
N LYS A 70 -15.54 18.95 9.73
CA LYS A 70 -14.92 18.80 8.40
C LYS A 70 -13.40 18.78 8.42
N LEU A 71 -12.76 19.15 9.51
CA LEU A 71 -11.31 19.27 9.63
C LEU A 71 -10.82 18.41 10.77
N SER A 72 -9.79 17.60 10.52
CA SER A 72 -9.11 16.79 11.54
C SER A 72 -7.59 16.87 11.38
N VAL A 73 -6.90 16.59 12.48
CA VAL A 73 -5.47 16.24 12.48
C VAL A 73 -5.37 14.74 12.40
N GLU A 74 -4.55 14.24 11.49
CA GLU A 74 -4.22 12.83 11.38
C GLU A 74 -2.76 12.58 11.73
N LEU A 75 -2.52 11.57 12.56
CA LEU A 75 -1.20 11.17 13.03
C LEU A 75 -1.04 9.66 12.85
N GLY A 76 0.10 9.24 12.34
CA GLY A 76 0.45 7.83 12.17
C GLY A 76 1.94 7.60 12.38
N SER A 77 2.29 6.46 12.94
CA SER A 77 3.68 6.05 13.13
C SER A 77 3.83 4.55 13.01
N ILE A 78 5.05 4.13 12.67
CA ILE A 78 5.47 2.73 12.66
C ILE A 78 6.67 2.49 13.55
N SER A 79 6.76 1.26 14.05
CA SER A 79 7.98 0.68 14.63
C SER A 79 8.20 -0.69 14.00
N VAL A 80 9.41 -0.94 13.50
CA VAL A 80 9.79 -2.24 12.90
C VAL A 80 10.90 -2.86 13.71
N LEU A 81 10.73 -4.13 14.06
CA LEU A 81 11.77 -4.94 14.73
C LEU A 81 11.96 -6.24 13.95
N THR A 82 13.16 -6.46 13.44
CA THR A 82 13.55 -7.69 12.75
C THR A 82 14.72 -8.36 13.44
N THR A 83 14.76 -9.70 13.42
CA THR A 83 15.87 -10.49 13.97
C THR A 83 17.09 -10.49 13.05
N ASP A 84 16.94 -10.19 11.77
CA ASP A 84 18.02 -10.06 10.79
C ASP A 84 17.65 -8.96 9.79
N GLU A 85 18.48 -7.96 9.62
CA GLU A 85 18.28 -6.88 8.64
C GLU A 85 18.61 -7.30 7.21
N ALA A 86 19.34 -8.41 7.04
CA ALA A 86 19.63 -8.96 5.72
C ALA A 86 18.35 -9.55 5.08
N ILE A 87 18.24 -9.39 3.79
CA ILE A 87 17.18 -10.03 2.98
C ILE A 87 17.37 -11.54 3.05
N LEU A 88 16.30 -12.29 3.36
CA LEU A 88 16.34 -13.74 3.51
C LEU A 88 16.73 -14.43 2.19
N THR A 89 16.30 -13.88 1.04
CA THR A 89 16.65 -14.36 -0.29
C THR A 89 16.87 -13.18 -1.24
N ASN A 90 17.81 -13.33 -2.20
CA ASN A 90 18.06 -12.33 -3.24
C ASN A 90 16.99 -12.42 -4.36
N CYS A 91 15.72 -12.13 -4.06
CA CYS A 91 14.67 -11.94 -5.04
C CYS A 91 14.67 -10.48 -5.51
N LEU A 92 14.28 -10.21 -6.74
CA LEU A 92 14.10 -8.85 -7.26
C LEU A 92 12.86 -8.19 -6.67
N GLN A 93 11.82 -8.99 -6.44
CA GLN A 93 10.58 -8.60 -5.77
C GLN A 93 10.58 -9.18 -4.37
N ASN A 94 10.47 -8.34 -3.35
CA ASN A 94 10.41 -8.83 -1.97
C ASN A 94 9.11 -9.60 -1.72
N PHE A 95 9.20 -10.77 -1.09
CA PHE A 95 8.06 -11.63 -0.76
C PHE A 95 7.27 -11.16 0.47
N SER A 96 7.78 -10.18 1.21
CA SER A 96 7.08 -9.56 2.34
C SER A 96 6.97 -8.05 2.18
N SER A 97 5.74 -7.55 2.24
CA SER A 97 5.42 -6.13 2.18
C SER A 97 5.80 -5.34 3.44
N ILE A 98 6.11 -6.04 4.56
CA ILE A 98 6.50 -5.41 5.82
C ILE A 98 7.98 -5.61 6.17
N ASP A 99 8.74 -6.31 5.34
CA ASP A 99 10.17 -6.55 5.59
C ASP A 99 10.96 -5.25 5.38
N ALA A 100 11.50 -4.72 6.47
CA ALA A 100 12.31 -3.52 6.52
C ALA A 100 13.39 -3.64 7.60
N PRO A 101 14.46 -2.84 7.57
CA PRO A 101 15.43 -2.74 8.65
C PRO A 101 14.78 -2.33 9.97
N ASN A 102 15.51 -2.48 11.10
CA ASN A 102 15.04 -2.02 12.40
C ASN A 102 14.76 -0.51 12.38
N ILE A 103 13.53 -0.13 12.69
CA ILE A 103 13.06 1.25 12.77
C ILE A 103 12.38 1.40 14.14
N PRO A 104 13.04 1.98 15.15
CA PRO A 104 12.44 2.17 16.47
C PRO A 104 11.18 3.04 16.41
N PHE A 105 11.18 4.06 15.54
CA PHE A 105 10.06 4.96 15.32
C PHE A 105 10.22 5.71 14.00
N ALA A 106 9.17 5.76 13.19
CA ALA A 106 9.05 6.66 12.04
C ALA A 106 7.62 7.20 11.94
N LEU A 107 7.48 8.48 11.57
CA LEU A 107 6.18 9.05 11.23
C LEU A 107 5.77 8.54 9.84
N THR A 108 4.55 8.03 9.74
CA THR A 108 3.94 7.64 8.46
C THR A 108 2.91 8.67 8.00
N THR A 109 2.23 9.31 8.96
CA THR A 109 1.21 10.32 8.70
C THR A 109 1.32 11.44 9.74
N ALA A 110 1.32 12.69 9.31
CA ALA A 110 1.17 13.85 10.19
C ALA A 110 0.68 15.03 9.36
N GLY A 111 -0.60 15.40 9.50
CA GLY A 111 -1.16 16.46 8.67
C GLY A 111 -2.59 16.82 9.01
N LEU A 112 -3.14 17.67 8.15
CA LEU A 112 -4.52 18.15 8.20
C LEU A 112 -5.33 17.48 7.11
N ALA A 113 -6.41 16.80 7.49
CA ALA A 113 -7.41 16.25 6.60
C ALA A 113 -8.65 17.14 6.60
N TRP A 114 -9.08 17.57 5.44
CA TRP A 114 -10.23 18.43 5.25
C TRP A 114 -11.27 17.77 4.33
N GLN A 115 -12.42 17.40 4.89
CA GLN A 115 -13.60 17.00 4.14
C GLN A 115 -14.32 18.24 3.65
N ILE A 116 -14.01 18.71 2.44
CA ILE A 116 -14.58 19.94 1.84
C ILE A 116 -16.10 19.80 1.72
N ASN A 117 -16.54 18.67 1.16
CA ASN A 117 -17.95 18.25 1.10
C ASN A 117 -18.01 16.72 0.91
N GLU A 118 -19.18 16.15 0.67
CA GLU A 118 -19.39 14.68 0.53
C GLU A 118 -18.56 14.02 -0.58
N ARG A 119 -18.08 14.78 -1.55
CA ARG A 119 -17.35 14.27 -2.72
C ARG A 119 -15.87 14.61 -2.74
N HIS A 120 -15.45 15.63 -2.00
CA HIS A 120 -14.11 16.19 -2.11
C HIS A 120 -13.41 16.15 -0.76
N HIS A 121 -12.24 15.55 -0.72
CA HIS A 121 -11.35 15.61 0.44
C HIS A 121 -9.96 16.09 0.04
N LEU A 122 -9.27 16.69 0.99
CA LEU A 122 -7.91 17.20 0.86
C LEU A 122 -7.14 16.80 2.12
N PHE A 123 -5.91 16.34 1.92
CA PHE A 123 -4.95 16.13 2.99
C PHE A 123 -3.68 16.94 2.68
N ALA A 124 -3.09 17.55 3.68
CA ALA A 124 -1.80 18.24 3.56
C ALA A 124 -0.92 17.88 4.75
N GLY A 125 0.24 17.30 4.49
CA GLY A 125 1.15 16.83 5.52
C GLY A 125 2.04 15.69 5.04
N ILE A 126 2.60 14.97 6.00
CA ILE A 126 3.39 13.75 5.76
C ILE A 126 2.43 12.60 5.49
N HIS A 127 2.65 11.85 4.42
CA HIS A 127 1.94 10.62 4.10
C HIS A 127 2.71 9.76 3.08
N ARG A 128 2.21 8.55 2.82
CA ARG A 128 2.79 7.59 1.89
C ARG A 128 1.89 7.41 0.67
N ILE A 129 2.45 6.93 -0.44
CA ILE A 129 1.67 6.62 -1.64
C ILE A 129 0.83 5.35 -1.45
N ASP A 130 1.34 4.36 -0.73
CA ASP A 130 0.67 3.09 -0.43
C ASP A 130 -0.52 3.23 0.52
N ASP A 131 -0.74 4.40 1.11
CA ASP A 131 -1.95 4.71 1.88
C ASP A 131 -3.17 5.04 0.98
N ASN A 132 -2.95 5.50 -0.26
CA ASN A 132 -4.01 6.00 -1.14
C ASN A 132 -4.08 5.32 -2.51
N TYR A 133 -2.98 4.68 -2.95
CA TYR A 133 -2.87 4.05 -4.27
C TYR A 133 -2.61 2.55 -4.14
N PHE A 134 -2.97 1.78 -5.16
CA PHE A 134 -2.87 0.31 -5.16
C PHE A 134 -3.69 -0.38 -4.04
N CYS A 135 -4.73 0.29 -3.54
CA CYS A 135 -5.53 -0.10 -2.39
C CYS A 135 -6.70 -1.03 -2.79
N SER A 136 -6.46 -2.03 -3.62
CA SER A 136 -7.50 -3.00 -3.95
C SER A 136 -7.56 -4.12 -2.91
N ASP A 137 -8.76 -4.61 -2.59
CA ASP A 137 -8.96 -5.74 -1.68
C ASP A 137 -8.24 -7.00 -2.15
N MET A 138 -8.13 -7.19 -3.46
CA MET A 138 -7.43 -8.31 -4.05
C MET A 138 -5.92 -8.20 -3.85
N LEU A 139 -5.32 -7.03 -4.11
CA LEU A 139 -3.88 -6.80 -3.88
C LEU A 139 -3.54 -6.90 -2.39
N GLY A 140 -4.39 -6.38 -1.51
CA GLY A 140 -4.24 -6.46 -0.05
C GLY A 140 -4.29 -7.87 0.53
N LEU A 141 -4.76 -8.88 -0.21
CA LEU A 141 -4.72 -10.26 0.23
C LEU A 141 -3.30 -10.84 0.26
N PHE A 142 -2.39 -10.33 -0.58
CA PHE A 142 -1.06 -10.92 -0.76
C PHE A 142 -0.03 -10.29 0.19
N THR A 143 0.93 -11.09 0.61
CA THR A 143 2.08 -10.60 1.43
C THR A 143 3.19 -10.01 0.57
N HIS A 144 3.16 -10.25 -0.72
CA HIS A 144 4.12 -9.83 -1.72
C HIS A 144 4.23 -8.29 -1.83
N SER A 145 5.44 -7.75 -1.78
CA SER A 145 5.66 -6.29 -1.74
C SER A 145 5.15 -5.55 -2.99
N SER A 146 5.21 -6.21 -4.16
CA SER A 146 4.72 -5.61 -5.42
C SER A 146 3.19 -5.43 -5.47
N CYS A 147 2.45 -5.92 -4.47
CA CYS A 147 1.01 -5.67 -4.33
C CYS A 147 0.71 -4.34 -3.63
N GLY A 148 1.63 -3.79 -2.82
CA GLY A 148 1.48 -2.49 -2.17
C GLY A 148 1.87 -1.30 -3.07
N ALA A 149 2.84 -1.52 -3.97
CA ALA A 149 3.24 -0.57 -5.01
C ALA A 149 4.04 -1.30 -6.09
N PHE A 150 3.85 -0.95 -7.35
CA PHE A 150 4.46 -1.67 -8.48
C PHE A 150 5.96 -1.39 -8.63
N PRO A 151 6.77 -2.41 -8.97
CA PRO A 151 8.23 -2.29 -9.12
C PRO A 151 8.68 -1.23 -10.12
N THR A 152 7.90 -0.93 -11.15
CA THR A 152 8.15 0.17 -12.10
C THR A 152 8.26 1.54 -11.43
N ILE A 153 7.77 1.67 -10.20
CA ILE A 153 7.89 2.86 -9.36
C ILE A 153 8.93 2.61 -8.27
N THR A 154 8.75 1.56 -7.46
CA THR A 154 9.51 1.35 -6.22
C THR A 154 10.92 0.84 -6.44
N ALA A 155 11.22 0.16 -7.55
CA ALA A 155 12.58 -0.25 -7.89
C ALA A 155 13.38 0.88 -8.56
N ASN A 156 12.71 1.94 -9.04
CA ASN A 156 13.33 3.02 -9.77
C ASN A 156 13.54 4.29 -8.94
N TYR A 157 12.73 4.52 -7.89
CA TYR A 157 12.66 5.80 -7.19
C TYR A 157 12.56 5.64 -5.67
N ASP A 158 13.29 6.46 -4.93
CA ASP A 158 13.27 6.52 -3.46
C ASP A 158 12.10 7.38 -2.93
N ILE A 159 10.90 7.12 -3.39
CA ILE A 159 9.70 7.90 -3.08
C ILE A 159 9.06 7.50 -1.73
N ALA A 160 8.00 8.21 -1.34
CA ALA A 160 7.25 7.99 -0.11
C ALA A 160 6.40 6.70 -0.16
N VAL A 161 7.03 5.56 0.01
CA VAL A 161 6.42 4.22 0.15
C VAL A 161 7.00 3.54 1.37
N TYR A 162 6.22 2.67 2.03
CA TYR A 162 6.70 1.95 3.23
C TYR A 162 8.17 1.50 3.09
N PRO A 163 9.03 1.75 4.05
CA PRO A 163 8.79 2.31 5.40
C PRO A 163 9.06 3.82 5.53
N VAL A 164 9.14 4.56 4.43
CA VAL A 164 9.44 6.00 4.40
C VAL A 164 8.21 6.81 3.99
N SER A 165 8.17 8.08 4.36
CA SER A 165 7.08 9.02 4.06
C SER A 165 7.64 10.31 3.49
N ALA A 166 6.80 11.15 2.90
CA ALA A 166 7.19 12.48 2.46
C ALA A 166 6.12 13.53 2.76
N LEU A 167 6.53 14.77 2.83
CA LEU A 167 5.61 15.88 2.87
C LEU A 167 4.95 16.06 1.51
N GLY A 168 3.63 16.20 1.50
CA GLY A 168 2.86 16.33 0.28
C GLY A 168 1.46 16.84 0.49
N ILE A 169 0.73 16.90 -0.60
CA ILE A 169 -0.69 17.24 -0.66
C ILE A 169 -1.39 16.12 -1.43
N HIS A 170 -2.50 15.66 -0.89
CA HIS A 170 -3.35 14.66 -1.51
C HIS A 170 -4.77 15.19 -1.64
N TYR A 171 -5.37 14.99 -2.79
CA TYR A 171 -6.75 15.36 -3.08
C TYR A 171 -7.49 14.17 -3.66
N GLY A 172 -8.67 13.91 -3.12
CA GLY A 172 -9.58 12.89 -3.60
C GLY A 172 -10.95 13.42 -3.98
N TYR A 173 -11.50 12.82 -5.03
CA TYR A 173 -12.84 13.08 -5.52
C TYR A 173 -13.59 11.78 -5.71
N THR A 174 -14.80 11.67 -5.14
CA THR A 174 -15.65 10.49 -5.26
C THR A 174 -17.03 10.89 -5.77
N LYS A 175 -17.50 10.22 -6.81
CA LYS A 175 -18.86 10.39 -7.34
C LYS A 175 -19.37 9.08 -7.92
N ASP A 176 -20.48 8.59 -7.35
CA ASP A 176 -21.13 7.34 -7.76
C ASP A 176 -20.13 6.16 -7.76
N ALA A 177 -19.84 5.60 -8.92
CA ALA A 177 -18.90 4.51 -9.12
C ALA A 177 -17.46 4.96 -9.39
N PHE A 178 -17.19 6.27 -9.45
CA PHE A 178 -15.88 6.81 -9.79
C PHE A 178 -15.21 7.46 -8.61
N ARG A 179 -13.91 7.20 -8.47
CA ARG A 179 -13.01 7.85 -7.54
C ARG A 179 -11.77 8.33 -8.29
N LEU A 180 -11.29 9.51 -7.97
CA LEU A 180 -10.04 10.08 -8.47
C LEU A 180 -9.18 10.48 -7.28
N GLU A 181 -7.96 9.99 -7.25
CA GLU A 181 -6.94 10.38 -6.29
C GLU A 181 -5.79 11.07 -7.02
N THR A 182 -5.27 12.15 -6.46
CA THR A 182 -4.09 12.84 -6.97
C THR A 182 -3.24 13.38 -5.83
N SER A 183 -1.93 13.26 -5.95
CA SER A 183 -0.99 13.68 -4.91
C SER A 183 0.25 14.34 -5.50
N LEU A 184 0.78 15.28 -4.74
CA LEU A 184 2.06 15.92 -5.00
C LEU A 184 2.93 15.76 -3.76
N TYR A 185 4.14 15.20 -3.91
CA TYR A 185 5.08 14.91 -2.83
C TYR A 185 6.45 15.56 -3.08
N ASN A 186 7.22 15.77 -2.01
CA ASN A 186 8.68 15.82 -2.14
C ASN A 186 9.15 14.54 -2.86
N GLY A 187 10.08 14.66 -3.80
CA GLY A 187 10.46 13.55 -4.69
C GLY A 187 11.20 12.40 -4.01
N VAL A 188 11.58 12.56 -2.73
CA VAL A 188 12.26 11.55 -1.90
C VAL A 188 11.51 11.36 -0.61
N GLY A 189 11.34 10.08 -0.20
CA GLY A 189 10.77 9.69 1.09
C GLY A 189 11.84 9.60 2.19
N TYR A 190 11.46 9.97 3.41
CA TYR A 190 12.32 9.97 4.59
C TYR A 190 11.63 9.31 5.78
N LYS A 191 12.41 8.83 6.76
CA LYS A 191 11.88 8.23 8.00
C LYS A 191 12.44 8.87 9.28
N ASP A 192 13.54 9.58 9.17
CA ASP A 192 14.25 10.19 10.29
C ASP A 192 13.88 11.68 10.48
N PHE A 193 14.46 12.28 11.51
CA PHE A 193 14.36 13.72 11.84
C PHE A 193 15.70 14.43 11.77
N LYS A 194 16.70 13.82 11.13
CA LYS A 194 18.05 14.38 10.99
C LYS A 194 18.07 15.44 9.90
N LYS A 195 19.03 16.37 9.96
CA LYS A 195 19.10 17.53 9.05
C LYS A 195 19.03 17.17 7.55
N ARG A 196 19.58 16.03 7.12
CA ARG A 196 19.61 15.60 5.72
C ARG A 196 18.57 14.52 5.40
N ASP A 197 18.22 13.72 6.39
CA ASP A 197 17.23 12.67 6.33
C ASP A 197 16.09 13.07 7.27
N ASN A 198 15.18 13.91 6.78
CA ASN A 198 14.13 14.52 7.58
C ASN A 198 12.79 14.42 6.86
N VAL A 199 11.85 13.76 7.47
CA VAL A 199 10.50 13.52 6.93
C VAL A 199 9.73 14.83 6.64
N PHE A 200 10.08 15.95 7.28
CA PHE A 200 9.50 17.28 7.01
C PHE A 200 10.25 18.05 5.92
N ARG A 201 11.25 17.44 5.28
CA ARG A 201 12.06 18.13 4.26
C ARG A 201 11.24 18.37 3.00
N ILE A 202 11.36 19.61 2.50
CA ILE A 202 10.96 20.00 1.14
C ILE A 202 12.20 20.56 0.47
N CYS A 203 12.70 19.89 -0.55
CA CYS A 203 13.87 20.34 -1.29
C CYS A 203 13.78 19.94 -2.76
N PRO A 204 12.93 20.60 -3.56
CA PRO A 204 12.73 20.26 -4.98
C PRO A 204 14.01 20.33 -5.83
N GLU A 205 15.02 21.06 -5.35
CA GLU A 205 16.31 21.18 -6.04
C GLU A 205 17.13 19.89 -5.98
N SER A 206 17.16 19.20 -4.83
CA SER A 206 17.93 17.97 -4.65
C SER A 206 17.06 16.71 -4.68
N ASP A 207 15.83 16.79 -4.20
CA ASP A 207 14.95 15.64 -4.05
C ASP A 207 14.00 15.49 -5.26
N GLY A 208 13.79 16.58 -5.99
CA GLY A 208 12.79 16.60 -7.04
C GLY A 208 11.37 16.73 -6.52
N VAL A 209 10.42 16.43 -7.41
CA VAL A 209 8.97 16.47 -7.13
C VAL A 209 8.32 15.24 -7.72
N PHE A 210 7.47 14.57 -6.95
CA PHE A 210 6.73 13.38 -7.39
C PHE A 210 5.23 13.69 -7.45
N LEU A 211 4.66 13.57 -8.65
CA LEU A 211 3.23 13.70 -8.92
C LEU A 211 2.65 12.33 -9.20
N MET A 212 1.47 12.05 -8.66
CA MET A 212 0.76 10.79 -8.86
C MET A 212 -0.74 11.02 -8.98
N ALA A 213 -1.40 10.28 -9.88
CA ALA A 213 -2.86 10.28 -10.02
C ALA A 213 -3.38 8.90 -10.38
N GLN A 214 -4.56 8.52 -9.86
CA GLN A 214 -5.26 7.28 -10.16
C GLN A 214 -6.76 7.51 -10.20
N GLY A 215 -7.39 7.04 -11.27
CA GLY A 215 -8.83 6.91 -11.38
C GLY A 215 -9.25 5.49 -11.06
N GLU A 216 -10.35 5.35 -10.33
CA GLU A 216 -10.98 4.08 -9.98
C GLU A 216 -12.42 4.06 -10.50
N TYR A 217 -12.84 2.89 -10.94
CA TYR A 217 -14.22 2.58 -11.25
C TYR A 217 -14.64 1.34 -10.48
N ASP A 218 -15.63 1.48 -9.60
CA ASP A 218 -16.18 0.38 -8.80
C ASP A 218 -17.69 0.29 -9.00
N LYS A 219 -18.12 -0.70 -9.77
CA LYS A 219 -19.54 -0.95 -9.98
C LYS A 219 -19.83 -2.43 -10.20
N ASN A 220 -20.79 -2.95 -9.42
CA ASN A 220 -21.23 -4.34 -9.47
C ASN A 220 -20.08 -5.32 -9.15
N ALA A 221 -19.70 -6.14 -10.16
CA ALA A 221 -18.68 -7.16 -10.05
C ALA A 221 -17.31 -6.72 -10.58
N THR A 222 -17.19 -5.47 -11.05
CA THR A 222 -15.98 -4.97 -11.74
C THR A 222 -15.40 -3.78 -10.99
N ARG A 223 -14.11 -3.84 -10.69
CA ARG A 223 -13.29 -2.73 -10.19
C ARG A 223 -12.13 -2.53 -11.15
N ALA A 224 -11.92 -1.32 -11.61
CA ALA A 224 -10.85 -0.99 -12.56
C ALA A 224 -10.10 0.25 -12.09
N TYR A 225 -8.79 0.23 -12.25
CA TYR A 225 -7.86 1.24 -11.79
C TYR A 225 -6.92 1.62 -12.92
N VAL A 226 -6.81 2.90 -13.19
CA VAL A 226 -5.86 3.44 -14.18
C VAL A 226 -5.16 4.63 -13.57
N GLY A 227 -3.85 4.63 -13.61
CA GLY A 227 -3.08 5.70 -13.00
C GLY A 227 -1.76 5.98 -13.72
N GLY A 228 -1.11 7.02 -13.24
CA GLY A 228 0.20 7.42 -13.68
C GLY A 228 0.90 8.28 -12.65
N SER A 229 2.22 8.32 -12.75
CA SER A 229 3.08 9.17 -11.94
C SER A 229 4.17 9.80 -12.78
N VAL A 230 4.73 10.91 -12.27
CA VAL A 230 5.90 11.57 -12.86
C VAL A 230 6.83 11.97 -11.72
N LEU A 231 8.05 11.48 -11.74
CA LEU A 231 9.13 12.01 -10.94
C LEU A 231 9.93 13.02 -11.78
N TYR A 232 10.03 14.27 -11.31
CA TYR A 232 10.96 15.26 -11.86
C TYR A 232 12.15 15.43 -10.92
N SER A 233 13.29 14.84 -11.25
CA SER A 233 14.50 14.88 -10.40
C SER A 233 15.75 14.62 -11.25
N ASP A 234 16.91 14.75 -10.62
CA ASP A 234 18.23 14.36 -11.15
C ASP A 234 18.71 13.00 -10.61
N LEU A 235 17.83 12.23 -9.98
CA LEU A 235 18.14 10.96 -9.32
C LEU A 235 19.40 11.06 -8.44
N HIS A 236 19.36 11.97 -7.47
CA HIS A 236 20.48 12.25 -6.55
C HIS A 236 21.75 12.75 -7.24
N ALA A 237 21.60 13.60 -8.27
CA ALA A 237 22.67 14.14 -9.10
C ALA A 237 23.44 13.06 -9.91
N THR A 238 22.89 11.90 -10.10
CA THR A 238 23.46 10.83 -10.93
C THR A 238 23.06 10.92 -12.40
N ALA A 239 22.01 11.71 -12.68
CA ALA A 239 21.47 11.93 -14.03
C ALA A 239 20.99 13.38 -14.19
N PRO A 240 20.82 13.89 -15.42
CA PRO A 240 20.20 15.20 -15.64
C PRO A 240 18.76 15.24 -15.10
N LYS A 241 18.33 16.43 -14.61
CA LYS A 241 16.92 16.65 -14.24
C LYS A 241 16.02 16.41 -15.44
N GLN A 242 15.10 15.48 -15.29
CA GLN A 242 14.12 15.15 -16.31
C GLN A 242 12.84 14.58 -15.70
N MET A 243 11.79 14.53 -16.50
CA MET A 243 10.54 13.86 -16.14
C MET A 243 10.68 12.37 -16.39
N ARG A 244 10.27 11.56 -15.42
CA ARG A 244 10.26 10.09 -15.49
C ARG A 244 8.85 9.59 -15.27
N PRO A 245 8.07 9.48 -16.37
CA PRO A 245 6.70 9.03 -16.29
C PRO A 245 6.59 7.51 -16.14
N VAL A 246 5.59 7.09 -15.34
CA VAL A 246 5.14 5.70 -15.20
C VAL A 246 3.63 5.67 -15.36
N VAL A 247 3.10 4.63 -16.00
CA VAL A 247 1.65 4.38 -16.09
C VAL A 247 1.35 2.97 -15.61
N TRP A 248 0.13 2.77 -15.10
CA TRP A 248 -0.39 1.46 -14.74
C TRP A 248 -1.89 1.35 -14.99
N ALA A 249 -2.32 0.12 -15.19
CA ALA A 249 -3.71 -0.25 -15.17
C ALA A 249 -3.86 -1.64 -14.56
N TYR A 250 -4.88 -1.83 -13.73
CA TYR A 250 -5.28 -3.15 -13.25
C TYR A 250 -6.79 -3.20 -13.05
N ALA A 251 -7.35 -4.41 -13.15
CA ALA A 251 -8.77 -4.59 -13.00
C ALA A 251 -9.07 -5.89 -12.26
N GLU A 252 -10.08 -5.84 -11.42
CA GLU A 252 -10.66 -6.95 -10.69
C GLU A 252 -12.02 -7.29 -11.26
N GLN A 253 -12.30 -8.58 -11.36
CA GLN A 253 -13.60 -9.09 -11.78
C GLN A 253 -14.06 -10.19 -10.83
N ASP A 254 -15.21 -10.02 -10.20
CA ASP A 254 -15.88 -11.09 -9.49
C ASP A 254 -16.56 -12.01 -10.52
N ILE A 255 -16.04 -13.21 -10.67
CA ILE A 255 -16.58 -14.24 -11.59
C ILE A 255 -17.79 -14.93 -10.93
N THR A 256 -17.72 -15.12 -9.62
CA THR A 256 -18.82 -15.62 -8.78
C THR A 256 -18.79 -14.88 -7.45
N GLU A 257 -19.77 -15.11 -6.58
CA GLU A 257 -19.80 -14.56 -5.22
C GLU A 257 -18.55 -14.94 -4.36
N ARG A 258 -17.80 -15.95 -4.77
CA ARG A 258 -16.65 -16.49 -4.03
C ARG A 258 -15.35 -16.42 -4.77
N PHE A 259 -15.38 -16.31 -6.08
CA PHE A 259 -14.19 -16.34 -6.92
C PHE A 259 -14.03 -15.06 -7.70
N SER A 260 -12.88 -14.41 -7.52
CA SER A 260 -12.50 -13.16 -8.19
C SER A 260 -11.12 -13.31 -8.83
N VAL A 261 -10.89 -12.58 -9.90
CA VAL A 261 -9.60 -12.52 -10.60
C VAL A 261 -9.16 -11.08 -10.77
N LEU A 262 -7.85 -10.85 -10.84
CA LEU A 262 -7.25 -9.55 -11.15
C LEU A 262 -6.13 -9.75 -12.17
N ALA A 263 -6.02 -8.80 -13.09
CA ALA A 263 -4.85 -8.66 -13.97
C ALA A 263 -4.40 -7.21 -13.98
N GLY A 264 -3.08 -7.00 -14.02
CA GLY A 264 -2.48 -5.67 -14.01
C GLY A 264 -1.19 -5.60 -14.82
N TYR A 265 -0.90 -4.38 -15.28
CA TYR A 265 0.29 -4.03 -16.01
C TYR A 265 0.76 -2.62 -15.63
N SER A 266 2.07 -2.42 -15.60
CA SER A 266 2.69 -1.10 -15.41
C SER A 266 3.92 -0.96 -16.29
N HIS A 267 4.13 0.28 -16.79
CA HIS A 267 5.25 0.63 -17.67
C HIS A 267 5.88 1.97 -17.27
N ALA A 268 7.21 1.99 -17.23
CA ALA A 268 8.02 3.17 -16.99
C ALA A 268 8.82 3.54 -18.26
N PHE A 269 8.70 4.79 -18.70
CA PHE A 269 9.13 5.24 -20.04
C PHE A 269 10.59 5.74 -20.11
N SER A 270 11.25 6.01 -18.98
CA SER A 270 12.59 6.58 -18.96
C SER A 270 13.65 5.54 -19.33
N ASN A 271 14.75 6.00 -19.96
CA ASN A 271 15.85 5.12 -20.33
C ASN A 271 16.91 4.94 -19.24
N ASP A 272 16.89 5.78 -18.22
CA ASP A 272 17.86 5.82 -17.10
C ASP A 272 17.34 5.14 -15.82
N ILE A 273 16.48 4.16 -16.00
CA ILE A 273 15.85 3.37 -14.93
C ILE A 273 16.12 1.88 -15.12
N THR A 274 15.89 1.10 -14.07
CA THR A 274 16.23 -0.33 -14.03
C THR A 274 15.06 -1.25 -14.29
N CYS A 275 13.81 -0.81 -13.96
CA CYS A 275 12.59 -1.59 -14.10
C CYS A 275 11.63 -0.90 -15.05
N HIS A 276 11.41 -1.45 -16.24
CA HIS A 276 10.52 -0.86 -17.26
C HIS A 276 9.12 -1.43 -17.20
N ASP A 277 8.97 -2.74 -16.97
CA ASP A 277 7.69 -3.44 -17.10
C ASP A 277 7.40 -4.31 -15.90
N PHE A 278 6.14 -4.33 -15.49
CA PHE A 278 5.62 -5.22 -14.47
C PHE A 278 4.28 -5.79 -14.89
N TYR A 279 4.12 -7.09 -14.76
CA TYR A 279 2.90 -7.83 -15.07
C TYR A 279 2.44 -8.60 -13.84
N LEU A 280 1.14 -8.68 -13.64
CA LEU A 280 0.54 -9.27 -12.48
C LEU A 280 -0.78 -9.95 -12.84
N VAL A 281 -1.00 -11.17 -12.34
CA VAL A 281 -2.30 -11.84 -12.33
C VAL A 281 -2.55 -12.47 -10.98
N CYS A 282 -3.77 -12.33 -10.47
CA CYS A 282 -4.17 -12.89 -9.18
C CYS A 282 -5.52 -13.60 -9.29
N GLY A 283 -5.73 -14.58 -8.42
CA GLY A 283 -7.02 -15.20 -8.16
C GLY A 283 -7.29 -15.28 -6.67
N ARG A 284 -8.54 -15.01 -6.26
CA ARG A 284 -9.01 -15.11 -4.88
C ARG A 284 -10.22 -16.01 -4.81
N TYR A 285 -10.24 -16.90 -3.81
CA TYR A 285 -11.40 -17.71 -3.47
C TYR A 285 -11.77 -17.53 -2.00
N ALA A 286 -12.95 -16.97 -1.73
CA ALA A 286 -13.46 -16.72 -0.38
C ALA A 286 -14.33 -17.89 0.11
N TYR A 287 -14.00 -18.44 1.26
CA TYR A 287 -14.76 -19.51 1.91
C TYR A 287 -14.89 -19.27 3.41
N LYS A 288 -16.09 -18.95 3.90
CA LYS A 288 -16.38 -18.63 5.31
C LYS A 288 -15.48 -17.50 5.83
N LYS A 289 -14.54 -17.85 6.72
CA LYS A 289 -13.58 -16.94 7.35
C LYS A 289 -12.19 -16.99 6.72
N ALA A 290 -12.03 -17.75 5.65
CA ALA A 290 -10.76 -17.94 4.95
C ALA A 290 -10.83 -17.38 3.53
N GLU A 291 -9.77 -16.72 3.11
CA GLU A 291 -9.54 -16.26 1.74
C GLU A 291 -8.26 -16.89 1.22
N PHE A 292 -8.39 -17.65 0.16
CA PHE A 292 -7.28 -18.29 -0.54
C PHE A 292 -6.87 -17.43 -1.72
N GLY A 293 -5.59 -17.17 -1.86
CA GLY A 293 -5.04 -16.38 -2.94
C GLY A 293 -3.95 -17.11 -3.71
N VAL A 294 -3.93 -16.91 -5.01
CA VAL A 294 -2.81 -17.23 -5.89
C VAL A 294 -2.44 -15.99 -6.67
N LEU A 295 -1.15 -15.66 -6.69
CA LEU A 295 -0.58 -14.54 -7.42
C LEU A 295 0.55 -15.06 -8.29
N SER A 296 0.68 -14.52 -9.50
CA SER A 296 1.87 -14.66 -10.32
C SER A 296 2.23 -13.31 -10.92
N SER A 297 3.49 -12.91 -10.83
CA SER A 297 4.01 -11.67 -11.37
C SER A 297 5.30 -11.89 -12.14
N TYR A 298 5.57 -10.99 -13.07
CA TYR A 298 6.81 -10.94 -13.82
C TYR A 298 7.33 -9.50 -13.89
N THR A 299 8.63 -9.37 -13.71
CA THR A 299 9.36 -8.12 -13.93
C THR A 299 10.77 -8.39 -14.40
N ARG A 300 11.40 -7.35 -14.96
CA ARG A 300 12.82 -7.33 -15.31
C ARG A 300 13.48 -6.11 -14.66
N ILE A 301 14.51 -6.34 -13.85
CA ILE A 301 15.26 -5.30 -13.14
C ILE A 301 16.76 -5.53 -13.41
N ASP A 302 17.46 -4.50 -13.88
CA ASP A 302 18.90 -4.57 -14.21
C ASP A 302 19.26 -5.78 -15.12
N GLU A 303 18.46 -5.98 -16.17
CA GLU A 303 18.61 -7.10 -17.12
C GLU A 303 18.35 -8.50 -16.55
N LYS A 304 17.93 -8.63 -15.28
CA LYS A 304 17.54 -9.89 -14.67
C LYS A 304 16.03 -10.07 -14.71
N ASP A 305 15.62 -11.22 -15.19
CA ASP A 305 14.21 -11.60 -15.24
C ASP A 305 13.79 -12.28 -13.94
N GLU A 306 12.62 -11.96 -13.42
CA GLU A 306 12.03 -12.68 -12.30
C GLU A 306 10.55 -12.98 -12.50
N TRP A 307 10.22 -14.25 -12.34
CA TRP A 307 8.86 -14.73 -12.11
C TRP A 307 8.68 -15.01 -10.62
N ALA A 308 7.69 -14.40 -10.02
CA ALA A 308 7.30 -14.65 -8.63
C ALA A 308 5.87 -15.20 -8.56
N THR A 309 5.65 -16.15 -7.66
CA THR A 309 4.32 -16.74 -7.40
C THR A 309 4.12 -16.84 -5.90
N GLU A 310 2.97 -16.39 -5.41
CA GLU A 310 2.54 -16.55 -4.02
C GLU A 310 1.28 -17.41 -3.96
N LEU A 311 1.27 -18.37 -3.03
CA LEU A 311 0.10 -19.08 -2.57
C LEU A 311 -0.17 -18.65 -1.13
N THR A 312 -1.31 -18.08 -0.84
CA THR A 312 -1.64 -17.57 0.50
C THR A 312 -3.03 -18.00 0.96
N CYS A 313 -3.22 -18.01 2.27
CA CYS A 313 -4.53 -18.23 2.89
C CYS A 313 -4.68 -17.29 4.08
N ASN A 314 -5.51 -16.26 3.97
CA ASN A 314 -5.82 -15.39 5.10
C ASN A 314 -7.02 -15.92 5.87
N ILE A 315 -6.85 -16.23 7.16
CA ILE A 315 -7.89 -16.78 8.06
C ILE A 315 -8.24 -15.72 9.09
N GLN A 316 -9.43 -15.14 8.98
CA GLN A 316 -9.95 -14.18 9.95
C GLN A 316 -10.66 -14.90 11.09
N PHE A 317 -10.04 -15.01 12.28
CA PHE A 317 -10.66 -15.65 13.45
C PHE A 317 -11.80 -14.82 14.01
N ASN A 318 -11.57 -13.52 14.18
CA ASN A 318 -12.54 -12.53 14.64
C ASN A 318 -12.14 -11.13 14.10
N LYS A 319 -12.77 -10.06 14.56
CA LYS A 319 -12.47 -8.69 14.11
C LYS A 319 -11.06 -8.20 14.48
N VAL A 320 -10.41 -8.85 15.43
CA VAL A 320 -9.10 -8.45 15.98
C VAL A 320 -7.96 -9.30 15.44
N PHE A 321 -8.16 -10.62 15.26
CA PHE A 321 -7.09 -11.57 14.98
C PHE A 321 -7.23 -12.23 13.62
N SER A 322 -6.13 -12.23 12.85
CA SER A 322 -5.96 -12.98 11.60
C SER A 322 -4.67 -13.79 11.61
N LEU A 323 -4.64 -14.86 10.82
CA LEU A 323 -3.46 -15.68 10.56
C LEU A 323 -3.35 -15.94 9.05
N GLN A 324 -2.18 -15.74 8.49
CA GLN A 324 -1.96 -15.84 7.06
C GLN A 324 -0.67 -16.63 6.76
N PRO A 325 -0.74 -17.96 6.58
CA PRO A 325 0.33 -18.71 5.94
C PRO A 325 0.43 -18.35 4.47
N ALA A 326 1.67 -18.19 3.98
CA ALA A 326 1.99 -17.98 2.58
C ALA A 326 3.22 -18.79 2.15
N LEU A 327 3.25 -19.18 0.88
CA LEU A 327 4.35 -19.87 0.25
C LEU A 327 4.70 -19.12 -1.05
N HIS A 328 5.96 -18.70 -1.15
CA HIS A 328 6.48 -17.96 -2.27
C HIS A 328 7.46 -18.79 -3.07
N PHE A 329 7.32 -18.72 -4.38
CA PHE A 329 8.25 -19.28 -5.35
C PHE A 329 8.75 -18.13 -6.24
N ALA A 330 10.04 -17.96 -6.35
CA ALA A 330 10.64 -17.02 -7.29
C ALA A 330 11.66 -17.74 -8.18
N ASN A 331 11.68 -17.38 -9.44
CA ASN A 331 12.71 -17.80 -10.39
C ASN A 331 13.37 -16.53 -10.94
N THR A 332 14.60 -16.28 -10.53
CA THR A 332 15.42 -15.14 -10.95
C THR A 332 16.56 -15.67 -11.81
N ASP A 333 16.58 -15.36 -13.10
CA ASP A 333 17.60 -15.81 -14.08
C ASP A 333 17.83 -17.34 -14.02
N GLY A 334 16.75 -18.13 -14.00
CA GLY A 334 16.81 -19.58 -13.93
C GLY A 334 17.15 -20.17 -12.56
N LYS A 335 17.36 -19.33 -11.52
CA LYS A 335 17.59 -19.78 -10.14
C LYS A 335 16.29 -19.74 -9.34
N SER A 336 15.78 -20.92 -9.02
CA SER A 336 14.54 -21.04 -8.23
C SER A 336 14.80 -20.89 -6.74
N LYS A 337 13.89 -20.21 -6.06
CA LYS A 337 13.88 -19.98 -4.62
C LYS A 337 12.48 -20.27 -4.09
N CYS A 338 12.42 -20.74 -2.85
CA CYS A 338 11.17 -20.97 -2.15
C CYS A 338 11.26 -20.36 -0.75
N VAL A 339 10.23 -19.64 -0.35
CA VAL A 339 10.13 -19.00 0.97
C VAL A 339 8.77 -19.35 1.57
N GLY A 340 8.79 -19.85 2.80
CA GLY A 340 7.59 -19.98 3.63
C GLY A 340 7.45 -18.76 4.54
N LEU A 341 6.22 -18.29 4.75
CA LEU A 341 5.88 -17.18 5.61
C LEU A 341 4.61 -17.48 6.40
N VAL A 342 4.58 -17.09 7.67
CA VAL A 342 3.36 -17.05 8.46
C VAL A 342 3.24 -15.66 9.08
N ARG A 343 2.14 -14.97 8.77
CA ARG A 343 1.80 -13.64 9.29
C ARG A 343 0.69 -13.74 10.31
N LEU A 344 0.85 -13.09 11.45
CA LEU A 344 -0.17 -12.85 12.47
C LEU A 344 -0.55 -11.38 12.42
N GLY A 345 -1.83 -11.08 12.26
CA GLY A 345 -2.39 -9.73 12.34
C GLY A 345 -3.21 -9.54 13.61
N VAL A 346 -3.03 -8.39 14.28
CA VAL A 346 -3.82 -7.93 15.41
C VAL A 346 -4.22 -6.48 15.16
N LYS A 347 -5.53 -6.19 15.16
CA LYS A 347 -6.07 -4.84 14.89
C LYS A 347 -7.07 -4.44 15.97
N ILE A 348 -6.86 -3.27 16.60
CA ILE A 348 -7.68 -2.72 17.70
C ILE A 348 -8.12 -1.29 17.37
#